data_e0de12beb43f72d2dbe6bc5b66e378b3
#
_entry.id   e0de12beb43f72d2dbe6bc5b66e378b3
#
_cell.length_a   1.000
_cell.length_b   1.000
_cell.length_c   1.000
_cell.angle_alpha   90.00
_cell.angle_beta   90.00
_cell.angle_gamma   90.00
#
_symmetry.space_group_name_H-M   'P 1'
#
loop_
_entity.id
_entity.type
_entity.pdbx_description
1 polymer ?
#
loop_
_entity_poly.entity_id
_entity_poly.type
_entity_poly.pdbx_seq_one_letter_code
_entity_poly.pdbx_strand_id
1 'polypeptide(L)'
;MNDYFLLNPLVKIIPNKSRNVFYTVDEFFHSPENICPLSPADSIFLLLFDGTRTKEDVRNDYQKIFRGLSNFDVDTQLNKIKEKTGCNELLVDSSKFSKEEIEKLGNRIDPTSLVISKENFDMKNGDLKLDYPLSLNFNVATTCNFSCEYCYHPLNKVSPFISLSRLKEILKQFKDIGSESLMLTGGDPLLRPDIDDILSYLHSINFFYSLSTKSI
;
A
#
# COMPACT_ATOMS: atom_id res chain seq x y z
N MET A 1 28.04 10.76 -6.71
CA MET A 1 26.94 9.89 -6.20
C MET A 1 25.67 10.48 -6.76
N ASN A 2 24.80 9.65 -7.30
CA ASN A 2 23.49 10.15 -7.76
C ASN A 2 22.66 10.55 -6.53
N ASP A 3 22.38 11.84 -6.37
CA ASP A 3 21.59 12.38 -5.25
C ASP A 3 20.08 12.33 -5.51
N TYR A 4 19.62 11.41 -6.38
CA TYR A 4 18.23 11.21 -6.71
C TYR A 4 17.60 10.14 -5.83
N PHE A 5 16.46 10.44 -5.23
CA PHE A 5 15.76 9.56 -4.32
C PHE A 5 14.33 9.31 -4.79
N LEU A 6 13.87 8.08 -4.57
CA LEU A 6 12.49 7.65 -4.79
C LEU A 6 11.86 7.33 -3.43
N LEU A 7 10.60 7.71 -3.25
CA LEU A 7 9.81 7.22 -2.12
C LEU A 7 9.79 5.69 -2.16
N ASN A 8 10.16 5.06 -1.03
CA ASN A 8 10.25 3.60 -0.95
C ASN A 8 8.96 2.96 -1.49
N PRO A 9 9.05 2.01 -2.44
CA PRO A 9 7.88 1.32 -3.00
C PRO A 9 6.96 0.66 -1.97
N LEU A 10 7.49 0.30 -0.82
CA LEU A 10 6.71 -0.27 0.29
C LEU A 10 5.97 0.78 1.11
N VAL A 11 6.29 2.07 0.93
CA VAL A 11 5.55 3.17 1.55
C VAL A 11 4.33 3.51 0.70
N LYS A 12 3.19 3.61 1.35
CA LYS A 12 1.90 3.98 0.75
C LYS A 12 1.33 5.20 1.43
N ILE A 13 0.80 6.10 0.64
CA ILE A 13 0.07 7.28 1.11
C ILE A 13 -1.26 7.27 0.37
N ILE A 14 -2.36 7.24 1.11
CA ILE A 14 -3.70 7.26 0.54
C ILE A 14 -4.50 8.45 1.04
N PRO A 15 -5.29 9.08 0.20
CA PRO A 15 -6.23 10.11 0.63
C PRO A 15 -7.34 9.49 1.48
N ASN A 16 -7.75 10.21 2.51
CA ASN A 16 -8.92 9.89 3.32
C ASN A 16 -9.63 11.20 3.67
N LYS A 17 -10.91 11.15 4.00
CA LYS A 17 -11.80 12.32 4.12
C LYS A 17 -11.29 13.46 4.98
N SER A 18 -10.64 13.15 6.11
CA SER A 18 -10.18 14.15 7.08
C SER A 18 -8.66 14.27 7.20
N ARG A 19 -7.93 13.31 6.65
CA ARG A 19 -6.47 13.25 6.72
C ARG A 19 -5.95 12.21 5.74
N ASN A 20 -4.70 12.33 5.30
CA ASN A 20 -4.07 11.28 4.53
C ASN A 20 -3.62 10.15 5.46
N VAL A 21 -3.55 8.96 4.94
CA VAL A 21 -3.09 7.78 5.68
C VAL A 21 -1.78 7.31 5.10
N PHE A 22 -0.78 7.26 5.96
CA PHE A 22 0.50 6.62 5.69
C PHE A 22 0.46 5.19 6.22
N TYR A 23 1.02 4.26 5.48
CA TYR A 23 1.36 2.93 5.96
C TYR A 23 2.52 2.34 5.17
N THR A 24 3.20 1.38 5.76
CA THR A 24 4.16 0.54 5.06
C THR A 24 3.54 -0.80 4.74
N VAL A 25 4.08 -1.48 3.72
CA VAL A 25 3.67 -2.82 3.33
C VAL A 25 4.82 -3.77 3.66
N ASP A 26 4.55 -4.85 4.38
CA ASP A 26 5.52 -5.91 4.62
C ASP A 26 5.92 -6.58 3.30
N GLU A 27 7.24 -6.82 3.10
CA GLU A 27 7.77 -7.37 1.85
C GLU A 27 7.28 -8.79 1.56
N PHE A 28 7.01 -9.58 2.61
CA PHE A 28 6.64 -10.99 2.45
C PHE A 28 5.15 -11.22 2.43
N PHE A 29 4.43 -10.57 3.35
CA PHE A 29 2.98 -10.79 3.51
C PHE A 29 2.14 -9.71 2.85
N HIS A 30 2.75 -8.62 2.38
CA HIS A 30 2.07 -7.45 1.83
C HIS A 30 0.95 -6.91 2.75
N SER A 31 1.10 -7.15 4.05
CA SER A 31 0.19 -6.62 5.07
C SER A 31 0.53 -5.18 5.40
N PRO A 32 -0.46 -4.32 5.62
CA PRO A 32 -0.22 -2.96 6.06
C PRO A 32 0.39 -2.93 7.47
N GLU A 33 1.47 -2.17 7.60
CA GLU A 33 2.16 -1.92 8.86
C GLU A 33 2.32 -0.42 9.10
N ASN A 34 2.67 -0.03 10.33
CA ASN A 34 2.94 1.36 10.69
C ASN A 34 1.86 2.34 10.22
N ILE A 35 0.59 1.96 10.35
CA ILE A 35 -0.53 2.77 9.88
C ILE A 35 -0.67 4.01 10.76
N CYS A 36 -0.55 5.19 10.17
CA CYS A 36 -0.71 6.43 10.91
C CYS A 36 -1.30 7.57 10.04
N PRO A 37 -1.92 8.58 10.67
CA PRO A 37 -2.37 9.75 9.95
C PRO A 37 -1.19 10.60 9.49
N LEU A 38 -1.26 11.13 8.27
CA LEU A 38 -0.28 12.05 7.71
C LEU A 38 -0.94 13.36 7.29
N SER A 39 -0.27 14.48 7.54
CA SER A 39 -0.77 15.77 7.09
C SER A 39 -0.70 15.89 5.56
N PRO A 40 -1.56 16.69 4.91
CA PRO A 40 -1.42 16.97 3.48
C PRO A 40 -0.04 17.50 3.10
N ALA A 41 0.55 18.34 3.94
CA ALA A 41 1.89 18.90 3.70
C ALA A 41 2.97 17.80 3.74
N ASP A 42 2.97 16.92 4.74
CA ASP A 42 3.92 15.80 4.82
C ASP A 42 3.71 14.81 3.67
N SER A 43 2.46 14.58 3.28
CA SER A 43 2.11 13.71 2.16
C SER A 43 2.67 14.23 0.83
N ILE A 44 2.45 15.51 0.55
CA ILE A 44 2.98 16.18 -0.64
C ILE A 44 4.52 16.19 -0.62
N PHE A 45 5.12 16.46 0.55
CA PHE A 45 6.57 16.44 0.70
C PHE A 45 7.17 15.08 0.31
N LEU A 46 6.60 13.98 0.80
CA LEU A 46 7.08 12.64 0.47
C LEU A 46 6.89 12.29 -1.02
N LEU A 47 5.81 12.75 -1.65
CA LEU A 47 5.57 12.49 -3.08
C LEU A 47 6.50 13.25 -4.02
N LEU A 48 7.18 14.30 -3.56
CA LEU A 48 8.20 14.97 -4.35
C LEU A 48 9.44 14.10 -4.60
N PHE A 49 9.62 13.02 -3.80
CA PHE A 49 10.68 12.03 -4.04
C PHE A 49 10.23 11.00 -5.07
N ASP A 50 10.17 11.40 -6.32
CA ASP A 50 9.68 10.58 -7.44
C ASP A 50 10.78 9.86 -8.24
N GLY A 51 12.01 9.95 -7.78
CA GLY A 51 13.19 9.36 -8.44
C GLY A 51 13.86 10.27 -9.48
N THR A 52 13.27 11.43 -9.79
CA THR A 52 13.79 12.40 -10.77
C THR A 52 14.33 13.67 -10.14
N ARG A 53 14.14 13.85 -8.84
CA ARG A 53 14.52 15.05 -8.08
C ARG A 53 15.64 14.75 -7.10
N THR A 54 16.57 15.71 -6.98
CA THR A 54 17.52 15.77 -5.89
C THR A 54 16.84 16.31 -4.62
N LYS A 55 17.48 16.16 -3.45
CA LYS A 55 16.98 16.79 -2.22
C LYS A 55 16.84 18.32 -2.33
N GLU A 56 17.73 18.96 -3.09
CA GLU A 56 17.67 20.41 -3.32
C GLU A 56 16.49 20.77 -4.22
N ASP A 57 16.19 19.97 -5.25
CA ASP A 57 14.98 20.17 -6.08
C ASP A 57 13.72 19.99 -5.23
N VAL A 58 13.65 18.96 -4.39
CA VAL A 58 12.53 18.75 -3.47
C VAL A 58 12.36 19.92 -2.53
N ARG A 59 13.45 20.44 -1.95
CA ARG A 59 13.43 21.65 -1.11
C ARG A 59 12.83 22.84 -1.85
N ASN A 60 13.34 23.13 -3.04
CA ASN A 60 12.92 24.26 -3.85
C ASN A 60 11.45 24.15 -4.26
N ASP A 61 11.02 22.97 -4.70
CA ASP A 61 9.63 22.73 -5.11
C ASP A 61 8.68 22.79 -3.92
N TYR A 62 9.06 22.21 -2.78
CA TYR A 62 8.26 22.28 -1.55
C TYR A 62 8.09 23.72 -1.06
N GLN A 63 9.15 24.54 -1.10
CA GLN A 63 9.07 25.96 -0.74
C GLN A 63 8.21 26.79 -1.71
N LYS A 64 8.15 26.42 -2.99
CA LYS A 64 7.23 27.07 -3.96
C LYS A 64 5.77 26.73 -3.64
N ILE A 65 5.48 25.48 -3.26
CA ILE A 65 4.13 25.03 -2.88
C ILE A 65 3.69 25.69 -1.57
N PHE A 66 4.56 25.66 -0.56
CA PHE A 66 4.27 26.18 0.79
C PHE A 66 5.06 27.46 1.03
N ARG A 67 4.48 28.60 0.61
CA ARG A 67 5.10 29.91 0.75
C ARG A 67 5.38 30.27 2.21
N GLY A 68 6.55 30.83 2.48
CA GLY A 68 6.95 31.30 3.83
C GLY A 68 7.87 30.33 4.59
N LEU A 69 8.28 29.22 3.99
CA LEU A 69 9.22 28.25 4.60
C LEU A 69 10.69 28.61 4.26
N SER A 70 11.17 29.80 4.63
CA SER A 70 12.52 30.28 4.27
C SER A 70 13.66 29.38 4.78
N ASN A 71 13.47 28.70 5.91
CA ASN A 71 14.49 27.86 6.55
C ASN A 71 14.11 26.38 6.53
N PHE A 72 13.48 25.92 5.44
CA PHE A 72 13.07 24.53 5.33
C PHE A 72 14.29 23.62 5.09
N ASP A 73 14.43 22.61 5.93
CA ASP A 73 15.46 21.58 5.83
C ASP A 73 14.83 20.19 5.58
N VAL A 74 15.26 19.57 4.49
CA VAL A 74 14.72 18.31 3.99
C VAL A 74 14.99 17.15 4.96
N ASP A 75 16.21 17.06 5.51
CA ASP A 75 16.58 15.96 6.39
C ASP A 75 15.89 16.08 7.75
N THR A 76 15.73 17.29 8.25
CA THR A 76 14.93 17.55 9.45
C THR A 76 13.47 17.10 9.27
N GLN A 77 12.86 17.40 8.12
CA GLN A 77 11.49 17.00 7.83
C GLN A 77 11.36 15.49 7.66
N LEU A 78 12.30 14.84 6.98
CA LEU A 78 12.35 13.38 6.87
C LEU A 78 12.45 12.71 8.24
N ASN A 79 13.30 13.22 9.12
CA ASN A 79 13.46 12.67 10.46
C ASN A 79 12.16 12.79 11.29
N LYS A 80 11.48 13.93 11.23
CA LYS A 80 10.16 14.11 11.87
C LYS A 80 9.13 13.09 11.37
N ILE A 81 9.12 12.83 10.07
CA ILE A 81 8.20 11.86 9.47
C ILE A 81 8.59 10.44 9.90
N LYS A 82 9.89 10.09 9.93
CA LYS A 82 10.36 8.79 10.43
C LYS A 82 9.95 8.54 11.88
N GLU A 83 10.16 9.51 12.75
CA GLU A 83 9.74 9.43 14.16
C GLU A 83 8.23 9.23 14.30
N LYS A 84 7.46 9.99 13.52
CA LYS A 84 6.00 9.91 13.54
C LYS A 84 5.45 8.59 13.01
N THR A 85 6.04 8.06 11.94
CA THR A 85 5.55 6.88 11.22
C THR A 85 6.16 5.57 11.72
N GLY A 86 7.26 5.62 12.45
CA GLY A 86 8.06 4.44 12.78
C GLY A 86 8.80 3.82 11.59
N CYS A 87 8.72 4.42 10.41
CA CYS A 87 9.36 3.92 9.19
C CYS A 87 10.77 4.50 9.03
N ASN A 88 11.80 3.66 9.11
CA ASN A 88 13.18 4.09 8.98
C ASN A 88 13.63 4.27 7.52
N GLU A 89 13.03 3.54 6.59
CA GLU A 89 13.39 3.53 5.17
C GLU A 89 12.33 4.21 4.30
N LEU A 90 12.15 5.52 4.50
CA LEU A 90 11.21 6.31 3.70
C LEU A 90 11.62 6.44 2.23
N LEU A 91 12.92 6.51 1.97
CA LEU A 91 13.48 6.77 0.65
C LEU A 91 14.46 5.65 0.25
N VAL A 92 14.51 5.39 -1.04
CA VAL A 92 15.48 4.50 -1.67
C VAL A 92 16.26 5.25 -2.75
N ASP A 93 17.49 4.80 -3.02
CA ASP A 93 18.30 5.33 -4.12
C ASP A 93 17.63 4.94 -5.46
N SER A 94 17.31 5.93 -6.29
CA SER A 94 16.63 5.71 -7.56
C SER A 94 17.50 4.97 -8.59
N SER A 95 18.83 4.95 -8.42
CA SER A 95 19.73 4.21 -9.30
C SER A 95 19.51 2.69 -9.30
N LYS A 96 18.79 2.18 -8.30
CA LYS A 96 18.41 0.76 -8.20
C LYS A 96 17.27 0.36 -9.13
N PHE A 97 16.62 1.32 -9.79
CA PHE A 97 15.44 1.11 -10.62
C PHE A 97 15.68 1.55 -12.06
N SER A 98 15.05 0.87 -13.01
CA SER A 98 15.02 1.30 -14.40
C SER A 98 14.18 2.58 -14.57
N LYS A 99 14.35 3.27 -15.70
CA LYS A 99 13.55 4.47 -15.99
C LYS A 99 12.04 4.18 -16.05
N GLU A 100 11.65 3.03 -16.62
CA GLU A 100 10.25 2.60 -16.67
C GLU A 100 9.68 2.35 -15.28
N GLU A 101 10.44 1.73 -14.39
CA GLU A 101 10.04 1.52 -13.01
C GLU A 101 9.89 2.84 -12.26
N ILE A 102 10.84 3.78 -12.42
CA ILE A 102 10.78 5.10 -11.80
C ILE A 102 9.52 5.84 -12.26
N GLU A 103 9.23 5.85 -13.57
CA GLU A 103 8.04 6.52 -14.11
C GLU A 103 6.76 5.89 -13.54
N LYS A 104 6.67 4.57 -13.55
CA LYS A 104 5.52 3.82 -12.98
C LYS A 104 5.37 4.06 -11.49
N LEU A 105 6.46 4.15 -10.75
CA LEU A 105 6.45 4.34 -9.30
C LEU A 105 6.23 5.81 -8.90
N GLY A 106 6.73 6.78 -9.64
CA GLY A 106 6.59 8.22 -9.38
C GLY A 106 5.18 8.76 -9.60
N ASN A 107 4.40 8.17 -10.50
CA ASN A 107 3.05 8.63 -10.87
C ASN A 107 1.91 7.94 -10.11
N ARG A 108 2.17 7.40 -8.92
CA ARG A 108 1.19 6.56 -8.19
C ARG A 108 -0.03 7.30 -7.67
N ILE A 109 0.09 8.57 -7.37
CA ILE A 109 -0.97 9.34 -6.68
C ILE A 109 -1.07 10.72 -7.32
N ASP A 110 -2.28 11.13 -7.65
CA ASP A 110 -2.55 12.52 -8.00
C ASP A 110 -2.39 13.39 -6.75
N PRO A 111 -1.42 14.33 -6.74
CA PRO A 111 -1.18 15.21 -5.59
C PRO A 111 -2.41 16.02 -5.17
N THR A 112 -3.33 16.29 -6.09
CA THR A 112 -4.57 17.04 -5.79
C THR A 112 -5.51 16.25 -4.89
N SER A 113 -5.47 14.90 -4.95
CA SER A 113 -6.27 14.02 -4.09
C SER A 113 -5.85 14.07 -2.62
N LEU A 114 -4.63 14.54 -2.34
CA LEU A 114 -4.09 14.67 -0.97
C LEU A 114 -4.47 15.99 -0.29
N VAL A 115 -5.04 16.92 -1.05
CA VAL A 115 -5.50 18.21 -0.51
C VAL A 115 -6.82 18.01 0.21
N ILE A 116 -6.82 18.26 1.50
CA ILE A 116 -8.02 18.17 2.35
C ILE A 116 -8.49 19.59 2.65
N SER A 117 -9.78 19.86 2.49
CA SER A 117 -10.34 21.16 2.83
C SER A 117 -10.19 21.44 4.33
N LYS A 118 -9.97 22.70 4.69
CA LYS A 118 -9.75 23.10 6.09
C LYS A 118 -10.89 22.66 7.03
N GLU A 119 -12.10 22.58 6.51
CA GLU A 119 -13.29 22.18 7.25
C GLU A 119 -13.32 20.69 7.59
N ASN A 120 -12.73 19.87 6.72
CA ASN A 120 -12.67 18.41 6.88
C ASN A 120 -11.40 17.95 7.56
N PHE A 121 -10.40 18.83 7.73
CA PHE A 121 -9.11 18.45 8.29
C PHE A 121 -9.17 18.27 9.80
N ASP A 122 -8.96 17.06 10.26
CA ASP A 122 -8.91 16.72 11.69
C ASP A 122 -7.69 15.87 12.04
N MET A 123 -6.78 16.46 12.84
CA MET A 123 -5.59 15.77 13.39
C MET A 123 -5.72 15.44 14.88
N LYS A 124 -6.85 15.78 15.51
CA LYS A 124 -6.97 15.72 16.99
C LYS A 124 -7.40 14.36 17.52
N ASN A 125 -7.97 13.50 16.69
CA ASN A 125 -8.53 12.24 17.17
C ASN A 125 -7.62 11.05 16.93
N GLY A 126 -7.33 10.31 18.00
CA GLY A 126 -6.46 9.14 17.99
C GLY A 126 -6.97 7.95 17.17
N ASP A 127 -8.27 7.88 16.88
CA ASP A 127 -8.85 6.77 16.15
C ASP A 127 -8.80 7.02 14.63
N LEU A 128 -7.88 6.34 13.96
CA LEU A 128 -7.81 6.33 12.52
C LEU A 128 -8.93 5.45 11.97
N LYS A 129 -10.00 6.07 11.49
CA LYS A 129 -11.09 5.38 10.81
C LYS A 129 -10.86 5.40 9.30
N LEU A 130 -10.59 4.24 8.73
CA LEU A 130 -10.44 4.08 7.28
C LEU A 130 -11.81 3.98 6.61
N ASP A 131 -11.94 4.54 5.41
CA ASP A 131 -13.16 4.47 4.61
C ASP A 131 -13.36 3.08 3.97
N TYR A 132 -12.27 2.30 3.84
CA TYR A 132 -12.26 0.96 3.24
C TYR A 132 -11.09 0.13 3.81
N PRO A 133 -11.16 -1.19 3.70
CA PRO A 133 -10.07 -2.06 4.15
C PRO A 133 -8.84 -1.91 3.24
N LEU A 134 -7.66 -1.77 3.84
CA LEU A 134 -6.38 -1.72 3.10
C LEU A 134 -5.96 -3.10 2.61
N SER A 135 -6.25 -4.13 3.40
CA SER A 135 -5.87 -5.52 3.16
C SER A 135 -7.05 -6.45 3.35
N LEU A 136 -7.07 -7.54 2.59
CA LEU A 136 -8.11 -8.55 2.63
C LEU A 136 -7.50 -9.93 2.90
N ASN A 137 -8.16 -10.72 3.74
CA ASN A 137 -7.97 -12.17 3.82
C ASN A 137 -9.15 -12.85 3.17
N PHE A 138 -8.91 -13.63 2.11
CA PHE A 138 -9.97 -14.26 1.35
C PHE A 138 -9.80 -15.78 1.30
N ASN A 139 -10.76 -16.51 1.88
CA ASN A 139 -10.81 -17.96 1.79
C ASN A 139 -11.30 -18.40 0.42
N VAL A 140 -10.37 -18.74 -0.48
CA VAL A 140 -10.69 -19.15 -1.86
C VAL A 140 -10.84 -20.67 -2.01
N ALA A 141 -10.37 -21.46 -1.05
CA ALA A 141 -10.38 -22.91 -1.08
C ALA A 141 -11.01 -23.49 0.18
N THR A 142 -11.80 -24.54 0.02
CA THR A 142 -12.44 -25.28 1.11
C THR A 142 -11.82 -26.67 1.33
N THR A 143 -10.88 -27.08 0.45
CA THR A 143 -10.18 -28.37 0.51
C THR A 143 -8.73 -28.17 0.93
N CYS A 144 -8.16 -29.15 1.63
CA CYS A 144 -6.76 -29.20 2.03
C CYS A 144 -6.27 -30.65 2.05
N ASN A 145 -5.01 -30.86 1.67
CA ASN A 145 -4.35 -32.17 1.74
C ASN A 145 -3.68 -32.42 3.10
N PHE A 146 -3.69 -31.44 4.00
CA PHE A 146 -3.03 -31.51 5.30
C PHE A 146 -4.06 -31.58 6.43
N SER A 147 -3.69 -32.22 7.53
CA SER A 147 -4.46 -32.29 8.78
C SER A 147 -3.66 -31.72 9.94
N CYS A 148 -3.47 -30.40 9.91
CA CYS A 148 -2.72 -29.70 10.96
C CYS A 148 -3.54 -29.67 12.26
N GLU A 149 -2.91 -29.99 13.40
CA GLU A 149 -3.57 -30.01 14.72
C GLU A 149 -4.17 -28.67 15.12
N TYR A 150 -3.55 -27.59 14.69
CA TYR A 150 -3.97 -26.20 14.99
C TYR A 150 -4.84 -25.57 13.89
N CYS A 151 -5.35 -26.39 12.95
CA CYS A 151 -6.12 -25.85 11.82
C CYS A 151 -7.50 -25.36 12.28
N TYR A 152 -7.78 -24.09 12.00
CA TYR A 152 -9.08 -23.49 12.28
C TYR A 152 -10.13 -23.84 11.21
N HIS A 153 -9.70 -24.37 10.06
CA HIS A 153 -10.59 -24.68 8.95
C HIS A 153 -11.28 -26.05 9.19
N PRO A 154 -12.61 -26.10 9.11
CA PRO A 154 -13.34 -27.37 9.30
C PRO A 154 -13.17 -28.28 8.08
N LEU A 155 -12.15 -29.12 8.08
CA LEU A 155 -11.81 -30.06 6.99
C LEU A 155 -12.95 -31.00 6.58
N ASN A 156 -13.97 -31.16 7.44
CA ASN A 156 -15.10 -32.06 7.22
C ASN A 156 -16.28 -31.40 6.48
N LYS A 157 -16.20 -30.13 6.11
CA LYS A 157 -17.24 -29.41 5.39
C LYS A 157 -16.73 -28.96 4.03
N VAL A 158 -16.98 -29.77 3.03
CA VAL A 158 -16.78 -29.34 1.64
C VAL A 158 -17.92 -28.39 1.27
N SER A 159 -17.60 -27.10 1.16
CA SER A 159 -18.51 -26.12 0.59
C SER A 159 -18.12 -25.85 -0.87
N PRO A 160 -19.08 -25.57 -1.76
CA PRO A 160 -18.74 -25.20 -3.13
C PRO A 160 -17.89 -23.95 -3.15
N PHE A 161 -16.93 -23.88 -4.06
CA PHE A 161 -16.16 -22.66 -4.28
C PHE A 161 -17.08 -21.56 -4.81
N ILE A 162 -16.78 -20.33 -4.45
CA ILE A 162 -17.32 -19.17 -5.18
C ILE A 162 -16.88 -19.28 -6.65
N SER A 163 -17.79 -19.00 -7.59
CA SER A 163 -17.43 -19.04 -9.02
C SER A 163 -16.32 -18.04 -9.36
N LEU A 164 -15.49 -18.37 -10.34
CA LEU A 164 -14.39 -17.49 -10.78
C LEU A 164 -14.90 -16.11 -11.20
N SER A 165 -16.03 -16.05 -11.92
CA SER A 165 -16.62 -14.78 -12.36
C SER A 165 -17.02 -13.90 -11.17
N ARG A 166 -17.68 -14.49 -10.18
CA ARG A 166 -18.11 -13.75 -8.98
C ARG A 166 -16.93 -13.32 -8.12
N LEU A 167 -15.89 -14.17 -8.02
CA LEU A 167 -14.65 -13.81 -7.32
C LEU A 167 -13.97 -12.61 -7.99
N LYS A 168 -13.84 -12.63 -9.32
CA LYS A 168 -13.26 -11.50 -10.09
C LYS A 168 -14.04 -10.19 -9.88
N GLU A 169 -15.36 -10.25 -9.86
CA GLU A 169 -16.19 -9.07 -9.56
C GLU A 169 -15.90 -8.50 -8.15
N ILE A 170 -15.84 -9.35 -7.15
CA ILE A 170 -15.56 -8.95 -5.76
C ILE A 170 -14.16 -8.33 -5.65
N LEU A 171 -13.15 -9.01 -6.20
CA LEU A 171 -11.77 -8.53 -6.17
C LEU A 171 -11.62 -7.18 -6.88
N LYS A 172 -12.32 -7.01 -8.02
CA LYS A 172 -12.35 -5.72 -8.71
C LYS A 172 -12.95 -4.62 -7.84
N GLN A 173 -14.08 -4.87 -7.18
CA GLN A 173 -14.72 -3.90 -6.31
C GLN A 173 -13.78 -3.45 -5.19
N PHE A 174 -13.07 -4.38 -4.53
CA PHE A 174 -12.09 -4.03 -3.51
C PHE A 174 -10.91 -3.25 -4.08
N LYS A 175 -10.43 -3.60 -5.26
CA LYS A 175 -9.37 -2.84 -5.93
C LYS A 175 -9.83 -1.42 -6.29
N ASP A 176 -11.03 -1.29 -6.82
CA ASP A 176 -11.61 0.00 -7.23
C ASP A 176 -11.82 0.97 -6.05
N ILE A 177 -12.15 0.47 -4.85
CA ILE A 177 -12.26 1.29 -3.64
C ILE A 177 -10.93 1.61 -2.98
N GLY A 178 -9.81 1.05 -3.45
CA GLY A 178 -8.47 1.40 -2.97
C GLY A 178 -7.79 0.35 -2.08
N SER A 179 -8.34 -0.87 -1.95
CA SER A 179 -7.63 -1.95 -1.26
C SER A 179 -6.35 -2.31 -2.01
N GLU A 180 -5.24 -2.48 -1.28
CA GLU A 180 -3.89 -2.61 -1.86
C GLU A 180 -3.39 -4.04 -1.87
N SER A 181 -3.79 -4.86 -0.90
CA SER A 181 -3.25 -6.21 -0.73
C SER A 181 -4.32 -7.26 -0.41
N LEU A 182 -4.02 -8.49 -0.79
CA LEU A 182 -4.89 -9.64 -0.64
C LEU A 182 -4.08 -10.86 -0.19
N MET A 183 -4.51 -11.53 0.87
CA MET A 183 -4.04 -12.86 1.23
C MET A 183 -5.07 -13.88 0.78
N LEU A 184 -4.69 -14.77 -0.14
CA LEU A 184 -5.49 -15.92 -0.52
C LEU A 184 -5.20 -17.07 0.45
N THR A 185 -6.23 -17.58 1.08
CA THR A 185 -6.16 -18.59 2.12
C THR A 185 -7.34 -19.58 1.99
N GLY A 186 -7.59 -20.34 3.04
CA GLY A 186 -8.70 -21.30 3.10
C GLY A 186 -8.23 -22.65 3.64
N GLY A 187 -8.57 -23.73 2.98
CA GLY A 187 -7.89 -24.99 3.13
C GLY A 187 -6.48 -24.85 2.56
N ASP A 188 -6.29 -25.20 1.30
CA ASP A 188 -5.07 -24.83 0.57
C ASP A 188 -5.45 -24.20 -0.78
N PRO A 189 -5.09 -22.93 -1.01
CA PRO A 189 -5.42 -22.21 -2.26
C PRO A 189 -4.94 -22.91 -3.53
N LEU A 190 -3.79 -23.61 -3.48
CA LEU A 190 -3.22 -24.30 -4.64
C LEU A 190 -4.02 -25.55 -5.06
N LEU A 191 -4.94 -26.03 -4.21
CA LEU A 191 -5.85 -27.12 -4.57
C LEU A 191 -7.11 -26.65 -5.31
N ARG A 192 -7.26 -25.34 -5.46
CA ARG A 192 -8.37 -24.78 -6.21
C ARG A 192 -8.13 -24.96 -7.72
N PRO A 193 -9.07 -25.58 -8.49
CA PRO A 193 -8.82 -25.93 -9.89
C PRO A 193 -8.54 -24.76 -10.83
N ASP A 194 -9.09 -23.58 -10.52
CA ASP A 194 -8.97 -22.34 -11.31
C ASP A 194 -8.03 -21.31 -10.66
N ILE A 195 -7.07 -21.76 -9.84
CA ILE A 195 -6.15 -20.86 -9.13
C ILE A 195 -5.30 -20.03 -10.10
N ASP A 196 -4.82 -20.61 -11.18
CA ASP A 196 -4.00 -19.93 -12.17
C ASP A 196 -4.77 -18.77 -12.86
N ASP A 197 -6.07 -18.95 -13.11
CA ASP A 197 -6.94 -17.89 -13.63
C ASP A 197 -7.16 -16.76 -12.64
N ILE A 198 -7.20 -17.08 -11.33
CA ILE A 198 -7.29 -16.09 -10.26
C ILE A 198 -5.99 -15.27 -10.17
N LEU A 199 -4.83 -15.94 -10.14
CA LEU A 199 -3.54 -15.28 -10.05
C LEU A 199 -3.26 -14.40 -11.29
N SER A 200 -3.57 -14.91 -12.47
CA SER A 200 -3.46 -14.15 -13.74
C SER A 200 -4.35 -12.90 -13.71
N TYR A 201 -5.56 -13.02 -13.19
CA TYR A 201 -6.46 -11.89 -13.05
C TYR A 201 -5.94 -10.85 -12.06
N LEU A 202 -5.49 -11.25 -10.87
CA LEU A 202 -4.91 -10.35 -9.87
C LEU A 202 -3.70 -9.59 -10.43
N HIS A 203 -2.83 -10.28 -11.17
CA HIS A 203 -1.73 -9.66 -11.88
C HIS A 203 -2.22 -8.61 -12.90
N SER A 204 -3.23 -8.93 -13.69
CA SER A 204 -3.78 -8.04 -14.72
C SER A 204 -4.37 -6.74 -14.17
N ILE A 205 -4.88 -6.75 -12.94
CA ILE A 205 -5.43 -5.57 -12.26
C ILE A 205 -4.43 -4.92 -11.28
N ASN A 206 -3.16 -5.34 -11.29
CA ASN A 206 -2.12 -4.87 -10.35
C ASN A 206 -2.57 -4.94 -8.87
N PHE A 207 -3.20 -6.03 -8.47
CA PHE A 207 -3.57 -6.25 -7.07
C PHE A 207 -2.49 -7.12 -6.42
N PHE A 208 -1.80 -6.59 -5.41
CA PHE A 208 -0.81 -7.37 -4.66
C PHE A 208 -1.47 -8.53 -3.93
N TYR A 209 -0.86 -9.70 -4.01
CA TYR A 209 -1.39 -10.89 -3.33
C TYR A 209 -0.29 -11.76 -2.73
N SER A 210 -0.64 -12.46 -1.69
CA SER A 210 0.13 -13.54 -1.09
C SER A 210 -0.72 -14.80 -0.99
N LEU A 211 -0.07 -15.96 -0.96
CA LEU A 211 -0.70 -17.26 -0.81
C LEU A 211 -0.32 -17.86 0.55
N SER A 212 -1.32 -18.23 1.32
CA SER A 212 -1.11 -19.05 2.52
C SER A 212 -1.30 -20.52 2.15
N THR A 213 -0.22 -21.21 1.84
CA THR A 213 -0.21 -22.61 1.44
C THR A 213 0.86 -23.41 2.16
N LYS A 214 0.67 -24.72 2.27
CA LYS A 214 1.70 -25.70 2.68
C LYS A 214 2.05 -26.68 1.56
N SER A 215 1.35 -26.59 0.42
CA SER A 215 1.69 -27.34 -0.77
C SER A 215 2.94 -26.73 -1.43
N ILE A 216 3.95 -27.53 -1.66
CA ILE A 216 5.19 -27.20 -2.37
C ILE A 216 5.24 -28.07 -3.61
#